data_7a0c27140c763c6c950445ac0a6728c6
#
_entry.id   7a0c27140c763c6c950445ac0a6728c6
#
_cell.length_a   1.000
_cell.length_b   1.000
_cell.length_c   1.000
_cell.angle_alpha   90.00
_cell.angle_beta   90.00
_cell.angle_gamma   90.00
#
_symmetry.space_group_name_H-M   'P 1'
#
loop_
_entity.id
_entity.type
_entity.pdbx_description
1 polymer ?
#
loop_
_entity_poly.entity_id
_entity_poly.type
_entity_poly.pdbx_seq_one_letter_code
_entity_poly.pdbx_strand_id
1 'polypeptide(L)' 'MASMQMSVHHEGKDWYPFSVHYSDADGRQFSFTIYAVNREHASYVVQEIRDTATLGDQIESIIK' A
#
# COMPACT_ATOMS: atom_id res chain seq x y z
N MET A 1 11.85 17.51 7.23
CA MET A 1 11.35 17.09 7.65
C MET A 1 11.33 16.03 7.80
N ALA A 2 11.34 15.80 8.25
CA ALA A 2 11.44 14.63 8.48
C ALA A 2 10.40 13.94 8.24
N SER A 3 10.45 13.11 7.57
CA SER A 3 9.43 12.37 7.44
C SER A 3 9.23 11.66 8.52
N MET A 4 8.16 11.47 8.93
CA MET A 4 7.85 10.76 9.92
C MET A 4 7.49 9.52 9.56
N GLN A 5 8.00 8.51 10.09
CA GLN A 5 7.51 7.27 9.99
C GLN A 5 6.42 7.15 10.88
N MET A 6 5.25 7.03 10.47
CA MET A 6 4.11 6.94 11.30
C MET A 6 3.78 5.52 11.51
N SER A 7 4.33 4.89 12.49
CA SER A 7 3.97 3.52 12.80
C SER A 7 2.64 3.46 13.52
N VAL A 8 1.94 2.37 13.36
CA VAL A 8 0.68 2.12 14.05
C VAL A 8 0.87 0.85 14.86
N HIS A 9 0.56 0.93 16.15
CA HIS A 9 0.70 -0.25 17.01
C HIS A 9 -0.63 -1.00 17.03
N HIS A 10 -0.61 -2.25 16.66
CA HIS A 10 -1.83 -3.04 16.57
C HIS A 10 -1.51 -4.50 16.84
N GLU A 11 -2.24 -5.11 17.76
CA GLU A 11 -2.09 -6.51 18.10
C GLU A 11 -0.67 -6.85 18.52
N GLY A 12 -0.07 -5.98 19.33
CA GLY A 12 1.24 -6.23 19.88
C GLY A 12 2.39 -5.99 18.93
N LYS A 13 2.12 -5.42 17.75
CA LYS A 13 3.17 -5.16 16.79
C LYS A 13 3.07 -3.75 16.28
N ASP A 14 4.20 -3.20 15.88
CA ASP A 14 4.22 -1.91 15.23
C ASP A 14 4.18 -2.14 13.74
N TRP A 15 3.31 -1.44 13.07
CA TRP A 15 3.12 -1.54 11.63
C TRP A 15 3.60 -0.24 11.00
N TYR A 16 4.34 -0.34 9.92
CA TYR A 16 4.94 0.82 9.28
C TYR A 16 4.42 0.96 7.86
N PRO A 17 4.29 2.18 7.37
CA PRO A 17 3.81 2.39 6.00
C PRO A 17 4.92 2.11 5.00
N PHE A 18 4.56 1.44 3.92
CA PHE A 18 5.47 1.19 2.80
C PHE A 18 4.76 1.62 1.53
N SER A 19 5.50 2.22 0.63
CA SER A 19 4.95 2.64 -0.64
C SER A 19 5.10 1.52 -1.65
N VAL A 20 4.02 1.23 -2.38
CA VAL A 20 4.05 0.23 -3.44
C VAL A 20 3.90 0.98 -4.75
N HIS A 21 4.80 0.74 -5.69
CA HIS A 21 4.81 1.44 -6.96
C HIS A 21 4.45 0.49 -8.07
N TYR A 22 3.70 0.96 -9.03
CA TYR A 22 3.36 0.13 -10.18
C TYR A 22 3.16 1.02 -11.41
N SER A 23 3.19 0.41 -12.59
CA SER A 23 3.02 1.13 -13.84
C SER A 23 1.92 0.49 -14.64
N ASP A 24 1.21 1.29 -15.42
CA ASP A 24 0.22 0.74 -16.33
C ASP A 24 0.87 0.44 -17.68
N ALA A 25 0.07 -0.01 -18.62
CA ALA A 25 0.57 -0.40 -19.92
C ALA A 25 1.13 0.77 -20.71
N ASP A 26 0.71 1.97 -20.39
CA ASP A 26 1.19 3.17 -21.08
C ASP A 26 2.42 3.76 -20.42
N GLY A 27 2.93 3.14 -19.38
CA GLY A 27 4.11 3.64 -18.70
C GLY A 27 3.85 4.67 -17.63
N ARG A 28 2.59 4.96 -17.32
CA ARG A 28 2.28 5.88 -16.24
C ARG A 28 2.54 5.19 -14.92
N GLN A 29 3.02 5.94 -13.96
CA GLN A 29 3.42 5.37 -12.69
C GLN A 29 2.48 5.81 -11.59
N PHE A 30 2.17 4.87 -10.72
CA PHE A 30 1.25 5.09 -9.62
C PHE A 30 1.84 4.51 -8.36
N SER A 31 1.28 4.91 -7.23
CA SER A 31 1.70 4.32 -5.98
C SER A 31 0.55 4.29 -5.00
N PHE A 32 0.64 3.42 -4.03
CA PHE A 32 -0.29 3.40 -2.91
C PHE A 32 0.47 2.89 -1.70
N THR A 33 -0.14 3.03 -0.53
CA THR A 33 0.51 2.71 0.73
C THR A 33 -0.07 1.44 1.32
N ILE A 34 0.81 0.58 1.83
CA ILE A 34 0.40 -0.56 2.63
C ILE A 34 1.07 -0.44 3.99
N TYR A 35 0.60 -1.19 4.96
CA TYR A 35 1.22 -1.24 6.26
C TYR A 35 1.73 -2.65 6.52
N ALA A 36 2.92 -2.76 7.05
CA ALA A 36 3.51 -4.05 7.34
C ALA A 36 4.47 -3.92 8.52
N VAL A 37 4.82 -5.03 9.15
CA VAL A 37 5.65 -4.97 10.34
C VAL A 37 7.12 -4.81 10.01
N ASN A 38 7.54 -5.18 8.81
CA ASN A 38 8.90 -4.94 8.36
C ASN A 38 8.91 -5.08 6.84
N ARG A 39 10.08 -4.87 6.26
CA ARG A 39 10.19 -4.87 4.79
C ARG A 39 9.91 -6.24 4.20
N GLU A 40 10.33 -7.29 4.85
CA GLU A 40 10.08 -8.62 4.35
C GLU A 40 8.60 -8.92 4.34
N HIS A 41 7.89 -8.54 5.40
CA HIS A 41 6.45 -8.69 5.45
C HIS A 41 5.79 -7.86 4.36
N ALA A 42 6.27 -6.64 4.12
CA ALA A 42 5.72 -5.80 3.06
C ALA A 42 5.85 -6.49 1.70
N SER A 43 6.94 -7.19 1.48
CA SER A 43 7.14 -7.91 0.23
C SER A 43 6.10 -9.02 0.08
N TYR A 44 5.80 -9.73 1.15
CA TYR A 44 4.76 -10.75 1.10
C TYR A 44 3.39 -10.13 0.84
N VAL A 45 3.11 -8.98 1.43
CA VAL A 45 1.83 -8.31 1.21
C VAL A 45 1.68 -7.94 -0.27
N VAL A 46 2.74 -7.44 -0.88
CA VAL A 46 2.70 -7.12 -2.30
C VAL A 46 2.42 -8.38 -3.12
N GLN A 47 3.05 -9.49 -2.76
CA GLN A 47 2.81 -10.74 -3.48
C GLN A 47 1.36 -11.20 -3.32
N GLU A 48 0.80 -11.05 -2.13
CA GLU A 48 -0.58 -11.40 -1.90
C GLU A 48 -1.52 -10.53 -2.72
N ILE A 49 -1.23 -9.24 -2.83
CA ILE A 49 -2.04 -8.35 -3.63
C ILE A 49 -2.00 -8.80 -5.10
N ARG A 50 -0.82 -9.13 -5.60
CA ARG A 50 -0.69 -9.58 -6.99
C ARG A 50 -1.50 -10.85 -7.25
N ASP A 51 -1.56 -11.72 -6.28
CA ASP A 51 -2.22 -13.00 -6.45
C ASP A 51 -3.72 -12.93 -6.25
N THR A 52 -4.20 -11.99 -5.47
CA THR A 52 -5.60 -12.00 -5.06
C THR A 52 -6.36 -10.71 -5.38
N ALA A 53 -5.70 -9.69 -5.89
CA ALA A 53 -6.37 -8.42 -6.13
C ALA A 53 -7.45 -8.59 -7.21
N THR A 54 -8.60 -7.99 -6.97
CA THR A 54 -9.68 -7.99 -7.94
C THR A 54 -10.18 -6.58 -8.09
N LEU A 55 -10.86 -6.34 -9.19
CA LEU A 55 -11.45 -5.03 -9.42
C LEU A 55 -12.65 -4.86 -8.53
N GLY A 56 -12.68 -3.78 -7.78
CA GLY A 56 -13.84 -3.43 -6.99
C GLY A 56 -14.77 -2.52 -7.75
N ASP A 57 -15.71 -1.96 -7.03
CA ASP A 57 -16.65 -1.04 -7.65
C ASP A 57 -15.97 0.28 -7.92
N GLN A 58 -16.48 0.99 -8.89
CA GLN A 58 -15.97 2.31 -9.16
C GLN A 58 -16.29 3.23 -7.99
N ILE A 59 -15.29 3.98 -7.56
CA ILE A 59 -15.51 4.94 -6.51
C ILE A 59 -15.96 6.22 -7.16
N GLU A 60 -17.14 6.70 -6.75
CA GLU A 60 -17.65 7.89 -7.34
C GLU A 60 -17.14 9.09 -6.62
N SER A 61 -16.75 10.07 -7.34
CA SER A 61 -16.21 11.23 -6.73
C SER A 61 -17.22 12.05 -6.11
N ILE A 62 -16.96 12.59 -4.96
CA ILE A 62 -17.87 13.32 -4.35
C ILE A 62 -17.45 14.67 -4.27
N ILE A 63 -16.52 15.08 -4.82
CA ILE A 63 -16.16 16.32 -4.62
C ILE A 63 -16.71 17.29 -5.26
N LYS A 64 -16.87 17.97 -4.95
CA LYS A 64 -17.11 18.85 -5.53
C LYS A 64 -17.10 19.70 -5.10
#